data_3ce3fc9e7ae3ad8ca6bfa333d23e4043
#
_entry.id   3ce3fc9e7ae3ad8ca6bfa333d23e4043
#
_cell.length_a   1.000
_cell.length_b   1.000
_cell.length_c   1.000
_cell.angle_alpha   90.00
_cell.angle_beta   90.00
_cell.angle_gamma   90.00
#
_symmetry.space_group_name_H-M   'P 1'
#
loop_
_entity.id
_entity.type
_entity.pdbx_description
1 polymer ?
#
loop_
_entity_poly.entity_id
_entity_poly.type
_entity_poly.pdbx_seq_one_letter_code
_entity_poly.pdbx_strand_id
1 'polypeptide(L)'
;MAGFEFSATNLFKFLGLLTPFLIIFFLLMSSVINQDLKALIYLLGTSVASLVNIFFMYLIKSTRPDDASPFCNVFTFPFTVNSEANERYDAPSMTSMFISFTLAYIWIPMMFNPPNTVNIPLVLTLSALLVIDIIAQHNQKCTNFLGSFLGTLVGFVMGAAWYGLVNSSGYQSLLYYSDFTGNKTICRRPQKEYFKCDVYKNGKLLQSSRL
;
A
#
# COMPACT_ATOMS: atom_id res chain seq x y z
N MET A 1 14.90 -23.32 -24.46
CA MET A 1 14.16 -23.05 -23.21
C MET A 1 15.19 -22.97 -22.11
N ALA A 2 15.52 -21.76 -21.62
CA ALA A 2 16.46 -21.61 -20.51
C ALA A 2 15.76 -22.11 -19.25
N GLY A 3 16.29 -23.20 -18.66
CA GLY A 3 15.78 -23.73 -17.42
C GLY A 3 15.91 -22.69 -16.30
N PHE A 4 14.87 -22.52 -15.53
CA PHE A 4 14.86 -21.65 -14.36
C PHE A 4 15.74 -22.32 -13.28
N GLU A 5 16.98 -21.84 -13.15
CA GLU A 5 17.85 -22.32 -12.07
C GLU A 5 17.43 -21.66 -10.75
N PHE A 6 17.06 -22.47 -9.78
CA PHE A 6 16.76 -22.03 -8.41
C PHE A 6 18.06 -21.55 -7.73
N SER A 7 18.38 -20.29 -7.94
CA SER A 7 19.44 -19.58 -7.21
C SER A 7 18.82 -18.51 -6.31
N ALA A 8 19.44 -18.23 -5.17
CA ALA A 8 19.01 -17.14 -4.29
C ALA A 8 18.87 -15.81 -5.06
N THR A 9 19.79 -15.54 -5.97
CA THR A 9 19.75 -14.34 -6.83
C THR A 9 18.53 -14.30 -7.74
N ASN A 10 18.15 -15.45 -8.34
CA ASN A 10 16.98 -15.53 -9.21
C ASN A 10 15.68 -15.42 -8.42
N LEU A 11 15.67 -15.93 -7.18
CA LEU A 11 14.53 -15.77 -6.27
C LEU A 11 14.31 -14.30 -5.89
N PHE A 12 15.38 -13.55 -5.57
CA PHE A 12 15.27 -12.11 -5.29
C PHE A 12 14.78 -11.31 -6.51
N LYS A 13 15.25 -11.63 -7.71
CA LYS A 13 14.78 -11.03 -8.96
C LYS A 13 13.29 -11.30 -9.17
N PHE A 14 12.85 -12.53 -8.95
CA PHE A 14 11.47 -12.94 -9.08
C PHE A 14 10.57 -12.24 -8.04
N LEU A 15 11.01 -12.17 -6.77
CA LEU A 15 10.29 -11.44 -5.73
C LEU A 15 10.14 -9.96 -6.06
N GLY A 16 11.20 -9.29 -6.52
CA GLY A 16 11.13 -7.88 -6.94
C GLY A 16 10.09 -7.66 -8.04
N LEU A 17 10.09 -8.50 -9.06
CA LEU A 17 9.10 -8.46 -10.15
C LEU A 17 7.65 -8.71 -9.69
N LEU A 18 7.49 -9.64 -8.76
CA LEU A 18 6.17 -10.08 -8.30
C LEU A 18 5.58 -9.16 -7.23
N THR A 19 6.41 -8.38 -6.54
CA THR A 19 6.00 -7.54 -5.40
C THR A 19 4.80 -6.63 -5.70
N PRO A 20 4.76 -5.84 -6.79
CA PRO A 20 3.62 -4.98 -7.07
C PRO A 20 2.32 -5.77 -7.28
N PHE A 21 2.40 -6.92 -7.97
CA PHE A 21 1.24 -7.78 -8.22
C PHE A 21 0.70 -8.39 -6.92
N LEU A 22 1.60 -8.83 -6.02
CA LEU A 22 1.20 -9.36 -4.71
C LEU A 22 0.53 -8.31 -3.85
N ILE A 23 1.03 -7.07 -3.85
CA ILE A 23 0.42 -5.95 -3.11
C ILE A 23 -0.99 -5.67 -3.64
N ILE A 24 -1.15 -5.54 -4.97
CA ILE A 24 -2.47 -5.31 -5.59
C ILE A 24 -3.42 -6.45 -5.25
N PHE A 25 -2.98 -7.69 -5.44
CA PHE A 25 -3.79 -8.87 -5.18
C PHE A 25 -4.25 -8.93 -3.71
N PHE A 26 -3.34 -8.70 -2.78
CA PHE A 26 -3.65 -8.69 -1.35
C PHE A 26 -4.68 -7.62 -0.99
N LEU A 27 -4.52 -6.38 -1.49
CA LEU A 27 -5.45 -5.29 -1.21
C LEU A 27 -6.81 -5.52 -1.88
N LEU A 28 -6.82 -6.02 -3.13
CA LEU A 28 -8.07 -6.39 -3.80
C LEU A 28 -8.81 -7.49 -3.06
N MET A 29 -8.12 -8.56 -2.67
CA MET A 29 -8.74 -9.66 -1.94
C MET A 29 -9.26 -9.20 -0.58
N SER A 30 -8.52 -8.35 0.12
CA SER A 30 -8.99 -7.75 1.37
C SER A 30 -10.29 -6.98 1.18
N SER A 31 -10.38 -6.16 0.13
CA SER A 31 -11.60 -5.38 -0.17
C SER A 31 -12.79 -6.27 -0.56
N VAL A 32 -12.54 -7.32 -1.36
CA VAL A 32 -13.59 -8.28 -1.76
C VAL A 32 -14.12 -9.06 -0.55
N ILE A 33 -13.23 -9.52 0.34
CA ILE A 33 -13.61 -10.26 1.55
C ILE A 33 -14.41 -9.37 2.50
N ASN A 34 -14.01 -8.11 2.67
CA ASN A 34 -14.67 -7.14 3.54
C ASN A 34 -15.90 -6.48 2.88
N GLN A 35 -16.16 -6.76 1.59
CA GLN A 35 -17.25 -6.17 0.79
C GLN A 35 -17.25 -4.63 0.84
N ASP A 36 -16.06 -4.03 0.75
CA ASP A 36 -15.87 -2.58 0.75
C ASP A 36 -15.28 -2.07 -0.58
N LEU A 37 -15.26 -0.75 -0.76
CA LEU A 37 -14.77 -0.10 -1.97
C LEU A 37 -13.34 0.44 -1.84
N LYS A 38 -12.61 0.06 -0.78
CA LYS A 38 -11.27 0.58 -0.49
C LYS A 38 -10.27 0.32 -1.61
N ALA A 39 -10.36 -0.87 -2.23
CA ALA A 39 -9.50 -1.22 -3.36
C ALA A 39 -9.71 -0.31 -4.57
N LEU A 40 -10.94 0.08 -4.88
CA LEU A 40 -11.22 0.98 -6.00
C LEU A 40 -10.60 2.37 -5.76
N ILE A 41 -10.73 2.90 -4.57
CA ILE A 41 -10.13 4.19 -4.18
C ILE A 41 -8.60 4.12 -4.24
N TYR A 42 -8.01 3.02 -3.75
CA TYR A 42 -6.59 2.78 -3.83
C TYR A 42 -6.08 2.68 -5.29
N LEU A 43 -6.77 1.89 -6.15
CA LEU A 43 -6.42 1.73 -7.56
C LEU A 43 -6.55 3.04 -8.33
N LEU A 44 -7.54 3.87 -8.01
CA LEU A 44 -7.70 5.19 -8.60
C LEU A 44 -6.53 6.10 -8.23
N GLY A 45 -6.11 6.09 -6.97
CA GLY A 45 -4.95 6.85 -6.52
C GLY A 45 -3.64 6.41 -7.17
N THR A 46 -3.41 5.10 -7.27
CA THR A 46 -2.22 4.56 -7.94
C THR A 46 -2.25 4.84 -9.45
N SER A 47 -3.43 4.87 -10.09
CA SER A 47 -3.56 5.25 -11.49
C SER A 47 -3.16 6.71 -11.73
N VAL A 48 -3.63 7.62 -10.86
CA VAL A 48 -3.23 9.04 -10.93
C VAL A 48 -1.73 9.20 -10.71
N ALA A 49 -1.16 8.51 -9.70
CA ALA A 49 0.27 8.54 -9.45
C ALA A 49 1.08 8.01 -10.65
N SER A 50 0.59 6.96 -11.32
CA SER A 50 1.23 6.41 -12.52
C SER A 50 1.25 7.42 -13.68
N LEU A 51 0.15 8.14 -13.90
CA LEU A 51 0.10 9.20 -14.93
C LEU A 51 1.10 10.33 -14.62
N VAL A 52 1.20 10.75 -13.36
CA VAL A 52 2.18 11.74 -12.93
C VAL A 52 3.62 11.22 -13.13
N ASN A 53 3.87 9.95 -12.79
CA ASN A 53 5.19 9.34 -13.00
C ASN A 53 5.58 9.28 -14.48
N ILE A 54 4.65 8.92 -15.37
CA ILE A 54 4.87 8.92 -16.82
C ILE A 54 5.16 10.34 -17.32
N PHE A 55 4.44 11.35 -16.82
CA PHE A 55 4.72 12.74 -17.14
C PHE A 55 6.17 13.12 -16.80
N PHE A 56 6.66 12.72 -15.61
CA PHE A 56 8.06 12.93 -15.24
C PHE A 56 9.04 12.13 -16.11
N MET A 57 8.69 10.91 -16.55
CA MET A 57 9.51 10.16 -17.51
C MET A 57 9.71 10.93 -18.81
N TYR A 58 8.66 11.55 -19.34
CA TYR A 58 8.76 12.41 -20.55
C TYR A 58 9.55 13.70 -20.32
N LEU A 59 9.60 14.21 -19.10
CA LEU A 59 10.41 15.39 -18.77
C LEU A 59 11.89 15.05 -18.63
N ILE A 60 12.20 13.97 -17.93
CA ILE A 60 13.58 13.58 -17.58
C ILE A 60 14.28 12.92 -18.79
N LYS A 61 13.55 12.10 -19.57
CA LYS A 61 14.02 11.41 -20.77
C LYS A 61 15.31 10.61 -20.57
N SER A 62 15.49 10.03 -19.39
CA SER A 62 16.62 9.13 -19.13
C SER A 62 16.39 7.82 -19.86
N THR A 63 17.25 7.51 -20.82
CA THR A 63 17.09 6.34 -21.69
C THR A 63 17.64 5.09 -21.01
N ARG A 64 16.90 4.00 -21.16
CA ARG A 64 17.28 2.69 -20.65
C ARG A 64 18.50 2.14 -21.44
N PRO A 65 19.46 1.48 -20.76
CA PRO A 65 20.57 0.82 -21.44
C PRO A 65 20.08 -0.32 -22.36
N ASP A 66 20.77 -0.52 -23.51
CA ASP A 66 20.42 -1.57 -24.49
C ASP A 66 20.60 -2.99 -23.93
N ASP A 67 21.42 -3.17 -22.90
CA ASP A 67 21.69 -4.43 -22.21
C ASP A 67 20.75 -4.68 -21.00
N ALA A 68 19.67 -3.90 -20.87
CA ALA A 68 18.68 -4.08 -19.84
C ALA A 68 17.90 -5.40 -20.02
N SER A 69 17.49 -5.98 -18.90
CA SER A 69 16.70 -7.22 -18.89
C SER A 69 15.35 -7.02 -19.61
N PRO A 70 14.90 -8.02 -20.42
CA PRO A 70 13.58 -7.96 -21.05
C PRO A 70 12.42 -7.96 -20.03
N PHE A 71 12.71 -8.30 -18.78
CA PHE A 71 11.72 -8.32 -17.70
C PHE A 71 11.47 -6.94 -17.05
N CYS A 72 12.16 -5.89 -17.49
CA CYS A 72 12.00 -4.54 -16.92
C CYS A 72 10.59 -3.97 -17.07
N ASN A 73 9.82 -4.42 -18.06
CA ASN A 73 8.50 -3.91 -18.40
C ASN A 73 7.36 -4.86 -17.99
N VAL A 74 7.61 -5.85 -17.13
CA VAL A 74 6.58 -6.81 -16.72
C VAL A 74 5.49 -6.14 -15.89
N PHE A 75 5.85 -5.16 -15.06
CA PHE A 75 4.87 -4.38 -14.33
C PHE A 75 4.49 -3.11 -15.10
N THR A 76 3.41 -3.22 -15.86
CA THR A 76 2.75 -2.08 -16.48
C THR A 76 1.38 -1.90 -15.84
N PHE A 77 1.13 -0.72 -15.29
CA PHE A 77 -0.17 -0.43 -14.69
C PHE A 77 -1.25 -0.32 -15.80
N PRO A 78 -2.54 -0.64 -15.52
CA PRO A 78 -3.57 -0.85 -16.55
C PRO A 78 -3.70 0.24 -17.62
N PHE A 79 -3.38 1.48 -17.30
CA PHE A 79 -3.47 2.60 -18.25
C PHE A 79 -2.13 2.91 -18.97
N THR A 80 -1.08 2.13 -18.71
CA THR A 80 0.28 2.38 -19.21
C THR A 80 0.80 1.25 -20.10
N VAL A 81 -0.05 0.28 -20.40
CA VAL A 81 0.31 -0.98 -21.11
C VAL A 81 1.04 -0.76 -22.44
N ASN A 82 0.79 0.35 -23.12
CA ASN A 82 1.43 0.69 -24.40
C ASN A 82 2.12 2.06 -24.34
N SER A 83 2.56 2.51 -23.17
CA SER A 83 3.27 3.77 -23.06
C SER A 83 4.70 3.63 -23.59
N GLU A 84 5.01 4.32 -24.69
CA GLU A 84 6.39 4.41 -25.21
C GLU A 84 7.38 4.89 -24.13
N ALA A 85 6.90 5.63 -23.14
CA ALA A 85 7.73 6.07 -22.02
C ALA A 85 8.24 4.90 -21.19
N ASN A 86 7.40 3.89 -20.89
CA ASN A 86 7.83 2.73 -20.11
C ASN A 86 8.81 1.82 -20.86
N GLU A 87 8.76 1.79 -22.19
CA GLU A 87 9.68 0.99 -23.00
C GLU A 87 11.03 1.68 -23.19
N ARG A 88 10.99 3.00 -23.33
CA ARG A 88 12.17 3.79 -23.71
C ARG A 88 12.92 4.39 -22.53
N TYR A 89 12.19 4.80 -21.47
CA TYR A 89 12.77 5.54 -20.35
C TYR A 89 12.89 4.68 -19.11
N ASP A 90 13.95 4.93 -18.32
CA ASP A 90 14.27 4.19 -17.09
C ASP A 90 13.95 4.95 -15.80
N ALA A 91 13.71 6.26 -15.89
CA ALA A 91 13.53 7.12 -14.72
C ALA A 91 12.35 8.11 -14.92
N PRO A 92 11.51 8.29 -13.88
CA PRO A 92 11.47 7.62 -12.57
C PRO A 92 10.92 6.19 -12.63
N SER A 93 11.42 5.28 -11.76
CA SER A 93 10.98 3.88 -11.74
C SER A 93 9.50 3.73 -11.37
N MET A 94 8.74 2.99 -12.19
CA MET A 94 7.31 2.75 -11.99
C MET A 94 7.03 1.83 -10.79
N THR A 95 7.82 0.78 -10.60
CA THR A 95 7.62 -0.18 -9.50
C THR A 95 7.98 0.42 -8.15
N SER A 96 9.09 1.15 -8.07
CA SER A 96 9.49 1.86 -6.85
C SER A 96 8.48 2.94 -6.48
N MET A 97 7.91 3.65 -7.46
CA MET A 97 6.81 4.60 -7.27
C MET A 97 5.59 3.91 -6.68
N PHE A 98 5.18 2.76 -7.23
CA PHE A 98 4.01 2.03 -6.79
C PHE A 98 4.15 1.52 -5.34
N ILE A 99 5.28 0.90 -4.99
CA ILE A 99 5.53 0.38 -3.63
C ILE A 99 5.60 1.53 -2.63
N SER A 100 6.26 2.63 -2.99
CA SER A 100 6.37 3.82 -2.14
C SER A 100 5.04 4.55 -1.96
N PHE A 101 4.20 4.63 -3.00
CA PHE A 101 2.83 5.12 -2.89
C PHE A 101 2.05 4.31 -1.86
N THR A 102 2.11 2.99 -1.95
CA THR A 102 1.41 2.09 -1.02
C THR A 102 1.90 2.29 0.41
N LEU A 103 3.22 2.38 0.58
CA LEU A 103 3.83 2.62 1.89
C LEU A 103 3.32 3.94 2.49
N ALA A 104 3.37 5.04 1.74
CA ALA A 104 2.92 6.36 2.22
C ALA A 104 1.41 6.38 2.51
N TYR A 105 0.60 5.82 1.61
CA TYR A 105 -0.86 5.76 1.72
C TYR A 105 -1.33 4.98 2.96
N ILE A 106 -0.59 3.96 3.38
CA ILE A 106 -0.92 3.15 4.57
C ILE A 106 -0.27 3.73 5.84
N TRP A 107 0.99 4.15 5.77
CA TRP A 107 1.77 4.56 6.94
C TRP A 107 1.38 5.94 7.47
N ILE A 108 1.23 6.94 6.59
CA ILE A 108 0.93 8.32 6.99
C ILE A 108 -0.36 8.40 7.82
N PRO A 109 -1.49 7.80 7.40
CA PRO A 109 -2.70 7.82 8.22
C PRO A 109 -2.53 7.15 9.59
N MET A 110 -1.70 6.10 9.71
CA MET A 110 -1.43 5.46 11.00
C MET A 110 -0.72 6.38 11.99
N MET A 111 0.07 7.35 11.49
CA MET A 111 0.77 8.32 12.33
C MET A 111 -0.14 9.45 12.80
N PHE A 112 -1.06 9.91 11.95
CA PHE A 112 -1.83 11.14 12.19
C PHE A 112 -3.25 10.89 12.70
N ASN A 113 -3.81 9.68 12.56
CA ASN A 113 -5.15 9.40 13.07
C ASN A 113 -5.10 8.66 14.41
N PRO A 114 -5.92 9.08 15.40
CA PRO A 114 -6.09 8.32 16.64
C PRO A 114 -6.66 6.91 16.36
N PRO A 115 -6.19 5.88 17.05
CA PRO A 115 -5.35 5.86 18.24
C PRO A 115 -3.83 5.92 18.01
N ASN A 116 -3.32 6.43 16.89
CA ASN A 116 -1.90 6.59 16.57
C ASN A 116 -1.08 5.28 16.72
N THR A 117 -1.69 4.16 16.39
CA THR A 117 -1.05 2.85 16.48
C THR A 117 -0.45 2.48 15.13
N VAL A 118 0.87 2.56 15.04
CA VAL A 118 1.59 2.16 13.84
C VAL A 118 1.80 0.65 13.85
N ASN A 119 1.38 -0.02 12.78
CA ASN A 119 1.71 -1.42 12.56
C ASN A 119 3.15 -1.53 12.05
N ILE A 120 4.10 -1.57 13.01
CA ILE A 120 5.54 -1.61 12.72
C ILE A 120 5.91 -2.79 11.79
N PRO A 121 5.46 -4.03 12.01
CA PRO A 121 5.75 -5.14 11.11
C PRO A 121 5.33 -4.87 9.65
N LEU A 122 4.16 -4.29 9.43
CA LEU A 122 3.68 -3.97 8.08
C LEU A 122 4.55 -2.91 7.41
N VAL A 123 4.88 -1.83 8.12
CA VAL A 123 5.74 -0.76 7.59
C VAL A 123 7.14 -1.28 7.28
N LEU A 124 7.72 -2.11 8.15
CA LEU A 124 9.01 -2.74 7.91
C LEU A 124 8.98 -3.67 6.71
N THR A 125 7.92 -4.46 6.55
CA THR A 125 7.75 -5.37 5.40
C THR A 125 7.66 -4.60 4.10
N LEU A 126 6.84 -3.55 4.01
CA LEU A 126 6.72 -2.72 2.81
C LEU A 126 8.03 -1.98 2.50
N SER A 127 8.73 -1.48 3.53
CA SER A 127 10.03 -0.84 3.35
C SER A 127 11.10 -1.83 2.87
N ALA A 128 11.10 -3.05 3.39
CA ALA A 128 12.01 -4.11 2.93
C ALA A 128 11.72 -4.51 1.46
N LEU A 129 10.44 -4.62 1.09
CA LEU A 129 10.04 -4.89 -0.29
C LEU A 129 10.49 -3.78 -1.24
N LEU A 130 10.40 -2.52 -0.83
CA LEU A 130 10.91 -1.38 -1.60
C LEU A 130 12.43 -1.48 -1.82
N VAL A 131 13.20 -1.80 -0.79
CA VAL A 131 14.65 -1.99 -0.90
C VAL A 131 14.99 -3.15 -1.83
N ILE A 132 14.29 -4.28 -1.71
CA ILE A 132 14.47 -5.45 -2.58
C ILE A 132 14.17 -5.08 -4.03
N ASP A 133 13.10 -4.32 -4.31
CA ASP A 133 12.74 -3.82 -5.63
C ASP A 133 13.86 -2.96 -6.22
N ILE A 134 14.36 -1.98 -5.47
CA ILE A 134 15.46 -1.10 -5.91
C ILE A 134 16.71 -1.91 -6.29
N ILE A 135 17.11 -2.86 -5.44
CA ILE A 135 18.26 -3.72 -5.68
C ILE A 135 18.03 -4.62 -6.91
N ALA A 136 16.84 -5.22 -7.02
CA ALA A 136 16.49 -6.08 -8.14
C ALA A 136 16.52 -5.34 -9.47
N GLN A 137 15.96 -4.13 -9.52
CA GLN A 137 15.94 -3.29 -10.71
C GLN A 137 17.33 -2.80 -11.12
N HIS A 138 18.15 -2.42 -10.16
CA HIS A 138 19.53 -2.02 -10.42
C HIS A 138 20.35 -3.19 -10.98
N ASN A 139 20.22 -4.39 -10.39
CA ASN A 139 20.93 -5.59 -10.87
C ASN A 139 20.47 -6.05 -12.27
N GLN A 140 19.25 -5.75 -12.65
CA GLN A 140 18.70 -6.06 -13.97
C GLN A 140 18.92 -4.92 -14.99
N LYS A 141 19.57 -3.84 -14.58
CA LYS A 141 19.77 -2.62 -15.39
C LYS A 141 18.47 -1.99 -15.90
N CYS A 142 17.38 -2.21 -15.17
CA CYS A 142 16.08 -1.65 -15.52
C CYS A 142 16.01 -0.15 -15.28
N THR A 143 16.68 0.32 -14.22
CA THR A 143 16.76 1.72 -13.85
C THR A 143 18.05 2.03 -13.10
N ASN A 144 18.45 3.28 -13.13
CA ASN A 144 19.54 3.81 -12.33
C ASN A 144 19.08 4.04 -10.88
N PHE A 145 20.04 4.11 -9.94
CA PHE A 145 19.72 4.42 -8.53
C PHE A 145 18.93 5.74 -8.38
N LEU A 146 19.28 6.77 -9.16
CA LEU A 146 18.54 8.03 -9.21
C LEU A 146 17.11 7.84 -9.71
N GLY A 147 16.89 6.99 -10.71
CA GLY A 147 15.55 6.68 -11.22
C GLY A 147 14.67 6.01 -10.18
N SER A 148 15.21 5.06 -9.41
CA SER A 148 14.50 4.43 -8.29
C SER A 148 14.23 5.41 -7.17
N PHE A 149 15.18 6.28 -6.84
CA PHE A 149 15.00 7.31 -5.82
C PHE A 149 13.91 8.32 -6.22
N LEU A 150 13.93 8.79 -7.47
CA LEU A 150 12.88 9.68 -7.98
C LEU A 150 11.51 9.01 -8.00
N GLY A 151 11.44 7.75 -8.42
CA GLY A 151 10.20 6.96 -8.36
C GLY A 151 9.67 6.86 -6.93
N THR A 152 10.54 6.55 -5.97
CA THR A 152 10.20 6.50 -4.54
C THR A 152 9.68 7.84 -4.04
N LEU A 153 10.30 8.95 -4.41
CA LEU A 153 9.89 10.29 -4.02
C LEU A 153 8.50 10.63 -4.58
N VAL A 154 8.30 10.41 -5.89
CA VAL A 154 7.00 10.64 -6.55
C VAL A 154 5.91 9.80 -5.89
N GLY A 155 6.16 8.51 -5.67
CA GLY A 155 5.20 7.62 -5.02
C GLY A 155 4.84 8.07 -3.62
N PHE A 156 5.84 8.42 -2.80
CA PHE A 156 5.62 8.86 -1.43
C PHE A 156 4.78 10.14 -1.37
N VAL A 157 5.11 11.14 -2.17
CA VAL A 157 4.38 12.41 -2.24
C VAL A 157 2.95 12.20 -2.73
N MET A 158 2.76 11.40 -3.79
CA MET A 158 1.44 11.11 -4.34
C MET A 158 0.59 10.28 -3.38
N GLY A 159 1.17 9.31 -2.67
CA GLY A 159 0.47 8.53 -1.65
C GLY A 159 0.00 9.38 -0.47
N ALA A 160 0.86 10.29 -0.01
CA ALA A 160 0.53 11.26 1.04
C ALA A 160 -0.58 12.23 0.60
N ALA A 161 -0.47 12.79 -0.61
CA ALA A 161 -1.46 13.70 -1.17
C ALA A 161 -2.81 12.99 -1.37
N TRP A 162 -2.81 11.77 -1.89
CA TRP A 162 -4.02 10.97 -2.09
C TRP A 162 -4.73 10.66 -0.78
N TYR A 163 -3.97 10.24 0.24
CA TYR A 163 -4.52 10.11 1.60
C TYR A 163 -5.14 11.42 2.08
N GLY A 164 -4.43 12.55 1.94
CA GLY A 164 -4.93 13.87 2.34
C GLY A 164 -6.24 14.24 1.65
N LEU A 165 -6.37 13.98 0.35
CA LEU A 165 -7.58 14.22 -0.42
C LEU A 165 -8.77 13.38 0.08
N VAL A 166 -8.59 12.07 0.27
CA VAL A 166 -9.66 11.18 0.75
C VAL A 166 -10.04 11.53 2.19
N ASN A 167 -9.06 11.85 3.04
CA ASN A 167 -9.31 12.24 4.43
C ASN A 167 -10.09 13.57 4.52
N SER A 168 -9.72 14.57 3.71
CA SER A 168 -10.41 15.87 3.68
C SER A 168 -11.82 15.79 3.12
N SER A 169 -12.11 14.81 2.27
CA SER A 169 -13.45 14.55 1.72
C SER A 169 -14.41 13.91 2.74
N GLY A 170 -13.95 13.55 3.94
CA GLY A 170 -14.76 12.95 5.00
C GLY A 170 -15.01 11.44 4.85
N TYR A 171 -14.49 10.82 3.80
CA TYR A 171 -14.66 9.39 3.52
C TYR A 171 -13.54 8.52 4.14
N GLN A 172 -13.24 8.72 5.42
CA GLN A 172 -12.18 7.99 6.13
C GLN A 172 -12.40 6.46 6.15
N SER A 173 -13.65 6.02 6.07
CA SER A 173 -14.00 4.60 6.01
C SER A 173 -13.50 3.88 4.75
N LEU A 174 -13.14 4.63 3.70
CA LEU A 174 -12.59 4.11 2.45
C LEU A 174 -11.06 3.98 2.47
N LEU A 175 -10.41 4.26 3.59
CA LEU A 175 -8.98 4.13 3.76
C LEU A 175 -8.61 2.78 4.38
N TYR A 176 -7.55 2.16 3.88
CA TYR A 176 -7.06 0.86 4.37
C TYR A 176 -6.41 0.90 5.75
N TYR A 177 -5.94 2.06 6.21
CA TYR A 177 -5.19 2.13 7.47
C TYR A 177 -5.96 1.57 8.67
N SER A 178 -7.29 1.72 8.70
CA SER A 178 -8.14 1.21 9.78
C SER A 178 -8.11 -0.31 9.92
N ASP A 179 -7.89 -1.03 8.81
CA ASP A 179 -7.84 -2.49 8.80
C ASP A 179 -6.49 -3.01 9.31
N PHE A 180 -5.45 -2.21 9.15
CA PHE A 180 -4.08 -2.54 9.54
C PHE A 180 -3.66 -1.98 10.90
N THR A 181 -4.33 -0.94 11.40
CA THR A 181 -4.22 -0.54 12.80
C THR A 181 -4.99 -1.57 13.60
N GLY A 182 -4.28 -2.41 14.32
CA GLY A 182 -4.91 -3.44 15.13
C GLY A 182 -5.91 -2.82 16.10
N ASN A 183 -7.15 -2.69 15.67
CA ASN A 183 -8.29 -2.38 16.51
C ASN A 183 -8.55 -3.61 17.39
N LYS A 184 -7.59 -3.97 18.22
CA LYS A 184 -7.84 -4.75 19.40
C LYS A 184 -8.65 -3.84 20.31
N THR A 185 -9.96 -3.76 20.08
CA THR A 185 -10.89 -3.43 21.13
C THR A 185 -10.64 -4.50 22.18
N ILE A 186 -9.67 -4.23 23.06
CA ILE A 186 -9.50 -5.01 24.26
C ILE A 186 -10.80 -4.76 25.01
N CYS A 187 -11.68 -5.76 24.99
CA CYS A 187 -12.81 -5.77 25.91
C CYS A 187 -12.19 -5.77 27.31
N ARG A 188 -11.91 -4.59 27.83
CA ARG A 188 -11.54 -4.46 29.24
C ARG A 188 -12.78 -4.84 30.03
N ARG A 189 -12.65 -5.89 30.82
CA ARG A 189 -13.64 -6.21 31.85
C ARG A 189 -13.95 -4.91 32.57
N PRO A 190 -15.23 -4.48 32.66
CA PRO A 190 -15.57 -3.23 33.32
C PRO A 190 -14.99 -3.26 34.74
N GLN A 191 -14.27 -2.23 35.10
CA GLN A 191 -13.61 -2.15 36.42
C GLN A 191 -14.63 -2.10 37.58
N LYS A 192 -15.89 -1.81 37.27
CA LYS A 192 -17.01 -1.88 38.20
C LYS A 192 -18.13 -2.70 37.56
N GLU A 193 -18.42 -3.82 38.16
CA GLU A 193 -19.63 -4.58 37.84
C GLU A 193 -20.79 -3.85 38.51
N TYR A 194 -21.69 -3.26 37.70
CA TYR A 194 -22.93 -2.68 38.21
C TYR A 194 -23.98 -3.78 38.23
N PHE A 195 -24.41 -4.15 39.44
CA PHE A 195 -25.55 -5.04 39.60
C PHE A 195 -26.85 -4.23 39.55
N LYS A 196 -27.76 -4.63 38.68
CA LYS A 196 -29.12 -4.09 38.65
C LYS A 196 -30.02 -5.00 39.50
N CYS A 197 -30.45 -4.49 40.66
CA CYS A 197 -31.39 -5.19 41.50
C CYS A 197 -32.80 -4.68 41.21
N ASP A 198 -33.63 -5.51 40.61
CA ASP A 198 -35.03 -5.23 40.38
C ASP A 198 -35.87 -6.02 41.42
N VAL A 199 -36.62 -5.31 42.25
CA VAL A 199 -37.47 -5.92 43.27
C VAL A 199 -38.91 -6.03 42.75
N TYR A 200 -39.45 -7.25 42.71
CA TYR A 200 -40.81 -7.55 42.26
C TYR A 200 -41.67 -7.98 43.44
N LYS A 201 -42.92 -7.50 43.51
CA LYS A 201 -43.94 -7.99 44.41
C LYS A 201 -45.22 -8.23 43.61
N ASN A 202 -45.73 -9.48 43.66
CA ASN A 202 -46.93 -9.90 42.92
C ASN A 202 -46.85 -9.59 41.41
N GLY A 203 -45.67 -9.78 40.79
CA GLY A 203 -45.45 -9.54 39.36
C GLY A 203 -45.31 -8.06 38.96
N LYS A 204 -45.36 -7.12 39.90
CA LYS A 204 -45.15 -5.69 39.66
C LYS A 204 -43.74 -5.28 40.13
N LEU A 205 -43.02 -4.57 39.28
CA LEU A 205 -41.72 -3.98 39.61
C LEU A 205 -41.94 -2.85 40.63
N LEU A 206 -41.39 -2.98 41.82
CA LEU A 206 -41.50 -1.98 42.88
C LEU A 206 -40.34 -1.00 42.89
N GLN A 207 -39.12 -1.48 42.65
CA GLN A 207 -37.94 -0.63 42.69
C GLN A 207 -36.82 -1.24 41.80
N SER A 208 -36.14 -0.37 41.06
CA SER A 208 -34.89 -0.70 40.32
C SER A 208 -33.76 0.17 40.86
N SER A 209 -32.71 -0.44 41.37
CA SER A 209 -31.53 0.28 41.85
C SER A 209 -30.28 -0.24 41.09
N ARG A 210 -29.38 0.68 40.70
CA ARG A 210 -28.06 0.35 40.22
C ARG A 210 -27.10 0.58 41.37
N LEU A 211 -26.44 -0.48 41.81
CA LEU A 211 -25.35 -0.46 42.76
C LEU A 211 -24.01 -0.49 42.07
#